data_6e990a8669c0e32ca29d184e4730171b
#
_entry.id   6e990a8669c0e32ca29d184e4730171b
#
_cell.length_a   1.000
_cell.length_b   1.000
_cell.length_c   1.000
_cell.angle_alpha   90.00
_cell.angle_beta   90.00
_cell.angle_gamma   90.00
#
_symmetry.space_group_name_H-M   'P 1'
#
loop_
_entity.id
_entity.type
_entity.pdbx_description
1 polymer ?
#
loop_
_entity_poly.entity_id
_entity_poly.type
_entity_poly.pdbx_seq_one_letter_code
_entity_poly.pdbx_strand_id
1 'polypeptide(L)'
;MAPSAQTDSAPVLRITTFPQLVALAGEKRDIQTKMAMENDMRLVRFEDGRLEVALERIAARGLVNDLSRKLELWTGRRWTVIVSNEPGQPTLRSQNEQARNEHARAAEADPRVQEVLARFPGAKVIEVRRLAAEPPESNINAEELNETSDDD
;
A
#
# COMPACT_ATOMS: atom_id res chain seq x y z
N MET A 1 39.26 -25.77 -18.68
CA MET A 1 37.86 -25.32 -18.75
C MET A 1 37.32 -25.18 -17.34
N ALA A 2 37.21 -23.96 -16.85
CA ALA A 2 36.57 -23.70 -15.58
C ALA A 2 35.07 -23.72 -15.82
N PRO A 3 34.28 -24.46 -15.03
CA PRO A 3 32.83 -24.33 -15.07
C PRO A 3 32.45 -22.93 -14.61
N SER A 4 31.82 -22.19 -15.50
CA SER A 4 31.19 -20.93 -15.13
C SER A 4 30.19 -21.25 -14.05
N ALA A 5 30.50 -20.88 -12.83
CA ALA A 5 29.54 -20.84 -11.78
C ALA A 5 28.45 -19.83 -12.23
N GLN A 6 27.35 -20.35 -12.71
CA GLN A 6 26.13 -19.59 -12.77
C GLN A 6 25.80 -19.26 -11.31
N THR A 7 26.17 -18.07 -10.89
CA THR A 7 25.63 -17.46 -9.69
C THR A 7 24.13 -17.39 -9.93
N ASP A 8 23.43 -18.32 -9.33
CA ASP A 8 22.00 -18.21 -9.11
C ASP A 8 21.77 -16.90 -8.37
N SER A 9 21.63 -15.84 -9.16
CA SER A 9 21.23 -14.55 -8.63
C SER A 9 19.80 -14.72 -8.18
N ALA A 10 19.60 -14.95 -6.88
CA ALA A 10 18.30 -14.83 -6.26
C ALA A 10 17.60 -13.59 -6.84
N PRO A 11 16.32 -13.66 -7.18
CA PRO A 11 15.63 -12.52 -7.78
C PRO A 11 15.79 -11.31 -6.89
N VAL A 12 16.56 -10.35 -7.34
CA VAL A 12 16.77 -9.10 -6.62
C VAL A 12 15.45 -8.38 -6.60
N LEU A 13 14.89 -8.21 -5.41
CA LEU A 13 13.64 -7.49 -5.22
C LEU A 13 13.82 -6.05 -5.74
N ARG A 14 13.20 -5.75 -6.86
CA ARG A 14 13.22 -4.40 -7.43
C ARG A 14 12.06 -3.60 -6.87
N ILE A 15 12.40 -2.53 -6.18
CA ILE A 15 11.44 -1.59 -5.63
C ILE A 15 11.52 -0.33 -6.48
N THR A 16 10.44 0.01 -7.13
CA THR A 16 10.39 1.14 -8.09
C THR A 16 9.66 2.36 -7.56
N THR A 17 8.91 2.20 -6.47
CA THR A 17 8.13 3.29 -5.87
C THR A 17 8.22 3.29 -4.35
N PHE A 18 8.02 4.46 -3.76
CA PHE A 18 7.98 4.61 -2.31
C PHE A 18 6.83 3.83 -1.64
N PRO A 19 5.61 3.80 -2.18
CA PRO A 19 4.55 2.94 -1.64
C PRO A 19 4.90 1.45 -1.61
N GLN A 20 5.65 0.94 -2.59
CA GLN A 20 6.12 -0.45 -2.56
C GLN A 20 7.10 -0.70 -1.41
N LEU A 21 7.94 0.30 -1.10
CA LEU A 21 8.85 0.23 0.04
C LEU A 21 8.07 0.17 1.36
N VAL A 22 7.04 0.97 1.50
CA VAL A 22 6.15 0.96 2.66
C VAL A 22 5.40 -0.37 2.78
N ALA A 23 4.92 -0.91 1.66
CA ALA A 23 4.29 -2.22 1.62
C ALA A 23 5.26 -3.34 2.07
N LEU A 24 6.52 -3.26 1.67
CA LEU A 24 7.55 -4.21 2.10
C LEU A 24 7.73 -4.20 3.62
N ALA A 25 7.72 -3.03 4.26
CA ALA A 25 7.75 -2.93 5.72
C ALA A 25 6.56 -3.65 6.37
N GLY A 26 5.39 -3.53 5.76
CA GLY A 26 4.19 -4.26 6.18
C GLY A 26 4.34 -5.78 6.05
N GLU A 27 4.90 -6.26 4.94
CA GLU A 27 5.18 -7.69 4.71
C GLU A 27 6.19 -8.24 5.73
N LYS A 28 7.18 -7.44 6.09
CA LYS A 28 8.16 -7.77 7.15
C LYS A 28 7.59 -7.63 8.57
N ARG A 29 6.33 -7.26 8.69
CA ARG A 29 5.62 -7.05 9.97
C ARG A 29 6.25 -5.95 10.85
N ASP A 30 6.99 -5.06 10.25
CA ASP A 30 7.55 -3.89 10.92
C ASP A 30 6.60 -2.70 10.82
N ILE A 31 5.56 -2.75 11.61
CA ILE A 31 4.48 -1.75 11.60
C ILE A 31 5.00 -0.37 12.04
N GLN A 32 5.95 -0.32 12.94
CA GLN A 32 6.53 0.95 13.40
C GLN A 32 7.24 1.67 12.26
N THR A 33 8.08 0.96 11.53
CA THR A 33 8.78 1.54 10.37
C THR A 33 7.79 1.92 9.26
N LYS A 34 6.80 1.08 9.02
CA LYS A 34 5.73 1.39 8.06
C LYS A 34 5.02 2.69 8.42
N MET A 35 4.56 2.83 9.66
CA MET A 35 3.89 4.04 10.13
C MET A 35 4.78 5.27 10.07
N ALA A 36 6.04 5.14 10.44
CA ALA A 36 7.00 6.24 10.37
C ALA A 36 7.22 6.71 8.91
N MET A 37 7.31 5.79 7.96
CA MET A 37 7.41 6.14 6.55
C MET A 37 6.13 6.83 6.02
N GLU A 38 4.97 6.39 6.47
CA GLU A 38 3.69 6.97 6.02
C GLU A 38 3.42 8.36 6.63
N ASN A 39 3.80 8.56 7.88
CA ASN A 39 3.43 9.75 8.65
C ASN A 39 4.53 10.81 8.73
N ASP A 40 5.78 10.40 8.78
CA ASP A 40 6.90 11.26 9.16
C ASP A 40 7.85 11.57 8.00
N MET A 41 7.67 10.93 6.86
CA MET A 41 8.50 11.12 5.68
C MET A 41 7.74 11.70 4.51
N ARG A 42 8.32 12.73 3.90
CA ARG A 42 7.87 13.30 2.63
C ARG A 42 8.88 12.93 1.55
N LEU A 43 8.40 12.33 0.48
CA LEU A 43 9.27 11.91 -0.62
C LEU A 43 9.77 13.11 -1.41
N VAL A 44 11.07 13.21 -1.56
CA VAL A 44 11.73 14.18 -2.46
C VAL A 44 12.12 13.52 -3.76
N ARG A 45 12.84 12.40 -3.70
CA ARG A 45 13.26 11.62 -4.85
C ARG A 45 13.34 10.13 -4.50
N PHE A 46 12.92 9.32 -5.42
CA PHE A 46 13.02 7.87 -5.33
C PHE A 46 13.77 7.29 -6.52
N GLU A 47 14.81 6.55 -6.22
CA GLU A 47 15.54 5.72 -7.19
C GLU A 47 15.77 4.35 -6.56
N ASP A 48 15.92 3.32 -7.38
CA ASP A 48 16.21 1.97 -6.86
C ASP A 48 17.56 1.96 -6.13
N GLY A 49 17.52 1.73 -4.83
CA GLY A 49 18.71 1.77 -3.97
C GLY A 49 19.02 3.16 -3.38
N ARG A 50 18.28 4.19 -3.73
CA ARG A 50 18.46 5.55 -3.20
C ARG A 50 17.13 6.21 -2.90
N LEU A 51 16.98 6.66 -1.68
CA LEU A 51 15.80 7.35 -1.19
C LEU A 51 16.18 8.71 -0.63
N GLU A 52 15.58 9.76 -1.15
CA GLU A 52 15.72 11.12 -0.65
C GLU A 52 14.38 11.58 -0.08
N VAL A 53 14.38 11.94 1.19
CA VAL A 53 13.17 12.31 1.95
C VAL A 53 13.36 13.57 2.75
N ALA A 54 12.28 14.32 2.94
CA ALA A 54 12.19 15.34 3.96
C ALA A 54 11.47 14.74 5.18
N LEU A 55 11.96 15.06 6.37
CA LEU A 55 11.38 14.58 7.62
C LEU A 55 10.43 15.59 8.23
N GLU A 56 9.35 15.11 8.80
CA GLU A 56 8.48 15.90 9.65
C GLU A 56 9.19 16.23 10.99
N ARG A 57 8.77 17.30 11.65
CA ARG A 57 9.39 17.74 12.91
C ARG A 57 9.29 16.71 14.03
N ILE A 58 8.27 15.87 13.98
CA ILE A 58 8.01 14.83 14.98
C ILE A 58 8.74 13.51 14.67
N ALA A 59 9.45 13.44 13.55
CA ALA A 59 10.18 12.24 13.17
C ALA A 59 11.22 11.87 14.24
N ALA A 60 11.31 10.58 14.55
CA ALA A 60 12.24 10.06 15.52
C ALA A 60 13.69 10.28 15.06
N ARG A 61 14.56 10.64 16.00
CA ARG A 61 15.99 10.70 15.73
C ARG A 61 16.50 9.31 15.35
N GLY A 62 17.31 9.22 14.34
CA GLY A 62 17.84 7.93 13.87
C GLY A 62 16.91 7.16 12.92
N LEU A 63 15.72 7.66 12.64
CA LEU A 63 14.77 7.01 11.73
C LEU A 63 15.42 6.65 10.38
N VAL A 64 16.19 7.56 9.81
CA VAL A 64 16.88 7.37 8.54
C VAL A 64 17.92 6.26 8.61
N ASN A 65 18.71 6.23 9.67
CA ASN A 65 19.73 5.20 9.87
C ASN A 65 19.11 3.82 10.08
N ASP A 66 18.06 3.76 10.88
CA ASP A 66 17.33 2.52 11.12
C ASP A 66 16.68 2.00 9.83
N LEU A 67 16.10 2.91 9.06
CA LEU A 67 15.51 2.57 7.76
C LEU A 67 16.57 2.03 6.80
N SER A 68 17.72 2.67 6.69
CA SER A 68 18.81 2.19 5.84
C SER A 68 19.25 0.77 6.20
N ARG A 69 19.41 0.46 7.47
CA ARG A 69 19.75 -0.87 7.94
C ARG A 69 18.67 -1.90 7.62
N LYS A 70 17.42 -1.55 7.85
CA LYS A 70 16.27 -2.43 7.58
C LYS A 70 16.13 -2.71 6.10
N LEU A 71 16.29 -1.70 5.25
CA LEU A 71 16.24 -1.86 3.80
C LEU A 71 17.35 -2.78 3.30
N GLU A 72 18.57 -2.64 3.82
CA GLU A 72 19.67 -3.55 3.50
C GLU A 72 19.34 -4.99 3.92
N LEU A 73 18.75 -5.18 5.09
CA LEU A 73 18.35 -6.49 5.59
C LEU A 73 17.23 -7.12 4.75
N TRP A 74 16.24 -6.34 4.36
CA TRP A 74 15.08 -6.82 3.62
C TRP A 74 15.34 -7.08 2.15
N THR A 75 16.20 -6.27 1.53
CA THR A 75 16.48 -6.35 0.09
C THR A 75 17.79 -7.05 -0.25
N GLY A 76 18.67 -7.25 0.73
CA GLY A 76 20.00 -7.78 0.51
C GLY A 76 20.96 -6.83 -0.22
N ARG A 77 20.58 -5.57 -0.37
CA ARG A 77 21.38 -4.52 -1.04
C ARG A 77 21.52 -3.31 -0.15
N ARG A 78 22.60 -2.57 -0.34
CA ARG A 78 22.77 -1.27 0.32
C ARG A 78 21.77 -0.26 -0.23
N TRP A 79 21.15 0.45 0.70
CA TRP A 79 20.30 1.58 0.39
C TRP A 79 20.90 2.86 0.97
N THR A 80 20.90 3.89 0.15
CA THR A 80 21.29 5.23 0.59
C THR A 80 20.03 6.03 0.88
N VAL A 81 19.81 6.36 2.14
CA VAL A 81 18.70 7.22 2.57
C VAL A 81 19.25 8.59 2.95
N ILE A 82 18.80 9.62 2.27
CA ILE A 82 19.29 11.00 2.44
C ILE A 82 18.15 11.87 2.93
N VAL A 83 18.43 12.71 3.91
CA VAL A 83 17.52 13.76 4.36
C VAL A 83 17.76 15.00 3.53
N SER A 84 16.71 15.48 2.86
CA SER A 84 16.74 16.68 2.05
C SER A 84 16.14 17.87 2.80
N ASN A 85 16.59 19.07 2.45
CA ASN A 85 15.98 20.32 2.90
C ASN A 85 14.81 20.78 2.02
N GLU A 86 14.59 20.08 0.92
CA GLU A 86 13.44 20.34 0.05
C GLU A 86 12.13 19.93 0.72
N PRO A 87 11.01 20.60 0.43
CA PRO A 87 9.73 20.28 1.08
C PRO A 87 9.19 18.89 0.73
N GLY A 88 9.53 18.36 -0.44
CA GLY A 88 9.05 17.06 -0.91
C GLY A 88 7.54 17.02 -1.17
N GLN A 89 7.06 15.83 -1.48
CA GLN A 89 5.63 15.55 -1.63
C GLN A 89 4.96 15.46 -0.25
N PRO A 90 3.63 15.64 -0.15
CA PRO A 90 2.93 15.37 1.10
C PRO A 90 3.19 13.94 1.60
N THR A 91 3.08 13.71 2.90
CA THR A 91 3.21 12.36 3.46
C THR A 91 2.17 11.41 2.83
N LEU A 92 2.45 10.13 2.78
CA LEU A 92 1.50 9.15 2.25
C LEU A 92 0.18 9.17 3.01
N ARG A 93 0.23 9.37 4.31
CA ARG A 93 -0.97 9.56 5.13
C ARG A 93 -1.81 10.74 4.65
N SER A 94 -1.18 11.89 4.43
CA SER A 94 -1.87 13.07 3.93
C SER A 94 -2.48 12.84 2.54
N GLN A 95 -1.75 12.19 1.65
CA GLN A 95 -2.25 11.84 0.32
C GLN A 95 -3.46 10.90 0.39
N ASN A 96 -3.42 9.91 1.27
CA ASN A 96 -4.53 8.98 1.47
C ASN A 96 -5.76 9.68 2.07
N GLU A 97 -5.57 10.58 3.01
CA GLU A 97 -6.65 11.39 3.58
C GLU A 97 -7.30 12.29 2.53
N GLN A 98 -6.50 12.95 1.69
CA GLN A 98 -7.01 13.74 0.58
C GLN A 98 -7.80 12.90 -0.42
N ALA A 99 -7.30 11.74 -0.79
CA ALA A 99 -8.00 10.81 -1.68
C ALA A 99 -9.34 10.35 -1.10
N ARG A 100 -9.39 10.03 0.19
CA ARG A 100 -10.64 9.70 0.88
C ARG A 100 -11.63 10.85 0.86
N ASN A 101 -11.17 12.06 1.13
CA ASN A 101 -12.01 13.26 1.13
C ASN A 101 -12.57 13.55 -0.25
N GLU A 102 -11.77 13.40 -1.30
CA GLU A 102 -12.20 13.56 -2.69
C GLU A 102 -13.25 12.50 -3.07
N HIS A 103 -13.03 11.25 -2.69
CA HIS A 103 -13.99 10.18 -2.92
C HIS A 103 -15.30 10.43 -2.16
N ALA A 104 -15.23 10.89 -0.92
CA ALA A 104 -16.41 11.23 -0.14
C ALA A 104 -17.19 12.38 -0.78
N ARG A 105 -16.52 13.42 -1.24
CA ARG A 105 -17.16 14.55 -1.96
C ARG A 105 -17.80 14.12 -3.28
N ALA A 106 -17.11 13.27 -4.03
CA ALA A 106 -17.66 12.73 -5.27
C ALA A 106 -18.89 11.85 -5.01
N ALA A 107 -18.87 11.05 -3.94
CA ALA A 107 -20.01 10.25 -3.53
C ALA A 107 -21.19 11.12 -3.07
N GLU A 108 -20.94 12.18 -2.29
CA GLU A 108 -21.97 13.13 -1.85
C GLU A 108 -22.61 13.88 -3.05
N ALA A 109 -21.85 14.09 -4.12
CA ALA A 109 -22.35 14.71 -5.35
C ALA A 109 -23.15 13.74 -6.21
N ASP A 110 -23.11 12.44 -5.96
CA ASP A 110 -23.90 11.44 -6.68
C ASP A 110 -25.40 11.64 -6.38
N PRO A 111 -26.28 11.77 -7.39
CA PRO A 111 -27.71 11.95 -7.19
C PRO A 111 -28.37 10.86 -6.33
N ARG A 112 -27.88 9.63 -6.43
CA ARG A 112 -28.41 8.49 -5.64
C ARG A 112 -28.09 8.65 -4.17
N VAL A 113 -26.89 9.10 -3.84
CA VAL A 113 -26.47 9.38 -2.47
C VAL A 113 -27.21 10.60 -1.92
N GLN A 114 -27.39 11.66 -2.71
CA GLN A 114 -28.14 12.85 -2.32
C GLN A 114 -29.60 12.52 -2.00
N GLU A 115 -30.22 11.62 -2.73
CA GLU A 115 -31.57 11.14 -2.45
C GLU A 115 -31.66 10.45 -1.08
N VAL A 116 -30.69 9.61 -0.74
CA VAL A 116 -30.60 8.94 0.56
C VAL A 116 -30.36 9.96 1.68
N LEU A 117 -29.43 10.89 1.48
CA LEU A 117 -29.12 11.94 2.45
C LEU A 117 -30.33 12.86 2.74
N ALA A 118 -31.15 13.12 1.72
CA ALA A 118 -32.36 13.90 1.87
C ALA A 118 -33.43 13.20 2.72
N ARG A 119 -33.50 11.87 2.66
CA ARG A 119 -34.42 11.06 3.44
C ARG A 119 -33.98 10.86 4.90
N PHE A 120 -32.69 10.94 5.15
CA PHE A 120 -32.10 10.74 6.47
C PHE A 120 -31.34 12.00 6.91
N PRO A 121 -32.04 13.01 7.49
CA PRO A 121 -31.40 14.24 7.95
C PRO A 121 -30.31 13.94 8.98
N GLY A 122 -29.13 14.54 8.79
CA GLY A 122 -27.96 14.32 9.65
C GLY A 122 -27.08 13.14 9.25
N ALA A 123 -27.45 12.38 8.23
CA ALA A 123 -26.57 11.34 7.66
C ALA A 123 -25.37 11.96 6.94
N LYS A 124 -24.21 11.33 7.07
CA LYS A 124 -22.96 11.74 6.43
C LYS A 124 -22.30 10.57 5.73
N VAL A 125 -21.60 10.84 4.63
CA VAL A 125 -20.72 9.86 4.02
C VAL A 125 -19.46 9.72 4.88
N ILE A 126 -19.25 8.57 5.47
CA ILE A 126 -18.09 8.29 6.34
C ILE A 126 -16.96 7.68 5.53
N GLU A 127 -17.28 6.74 4.66
CA GLU A 127 -16.29 5.99 3.90
C GLU A 127 -16.87 5.59 2.54
N VAL A 128 -16.04 5.68 1.53
CA VAL A 128 -16.34 5.17 0.19
C VAL A 128 -15.36 4.06 -0.12
N ARG A 129 -15.88 2.84 -0.25
CA ARG A 129 -15.11 1.69 -0.68
C ARG A 129 -15.37 1.40 -2.15
N ARG A 130 -14.32 1.23 -2.94
CA ARG A 130 -14.46 0.58 -4.22
C ARG A 130 -14.71 -0.89 -3.96
N LEU A 131 -15.87 -1.37 -4.39
CA LEU A 131 -16.06 -2.80 -4.51
C LEU A 131 -15.05 -3.29 -5.55
N ALA A 132 -14.10 -4.11 -5.11
CA ALA A 132 -13.29 -4.89 -6.03
C ALA A 132 -14.27 -5.67 -6.91
N ALA A 133 -14.03 -5.71 -8.23
CA ALA A 133 -14.84 -6.50 -9.13
C ALA A 133 -15.02 -7.89 -8.50
N GLU A 134 -16.27 -8.29 -8.30
CA GLU A 134 -16.58 -9.60 -7.73
C GLU A 134 -15.81 -10.65 -8.53
N PRO A 135 -15.08 -11.55 -7.86
CA PRO A 135 -14.54 -12.68 -8.57
C PRO A 135 -15.71 -13.39 -9.26
N PRO A 136 -15.56 -13.84 -10.49
CA PRO A 136 -16.65 -14.53 -11.18
C PRO A 136 -17.14 -15.64 -10.27
N GLU A 137 -18.42 -15.57 -9.93
CA GLU A 137 -19.07 -16.60 -9.15
C GLU A 137 -18.70 -17.93 -9.75
N SER A 138 -18.00 -18.75 -8.99
CA SER A 138 -17.79 -20.12 -9.35
C SER A 138 -19.18 -20.71 -9.52
N ASN A 139 -19.59 -20.95 -10.73
CA ASN A 139 -20.75 -21.76 -11.01
C ASN A 139 -20.52 -23.10 -10.30
N ILE A 140 -20.97 -23.16 -9.07
CA ILE A 140 -21.17 -24.46 -8.44
C ILE A 140 -22.38 -25.03 -9.18
N ASN A 141 -22.08 -25.82 -10.17
CA ASN A 141 -23.08 -26.65 -10.84
C ASN A 141 -23.86 -27.39 -9.76
N ALA A 142 -25.06 -26.94 -9.54
CA ALA A 142 -26.04 -27.65 -8.73
C ALA A 142 -26.65 -28.79 -9.55
N GLU A 143 -25.81 -29.56 -10.24
CA GLU A 143 -26.25 -30.68 -11.08
C GLU A 143 -25.82 -32.06 -10.58
N GLU A 144 -25.41 -32.21 -9.34
CA GLU A 144 -25.09 -33.54 -8.79
C GLU A 144 -25.89 -33.93 -7.55
N LEU A 145 -27.15 -33.55 -7.50
CA LEU A 145 -28.04 -34.10 -6.48
C LEU A 145 -29.32 -34.67 -7.10
N ASN A 146 -29.18 -35.46 -8.12
CA ASN A 146 -30.32 -36.27 -8.56
C ASN A 146 -29.85 -37.57 -9.19
N GLU A 147 -29.43 -38.48 -8.36
CA GLU A 147 -29.50 -39.88 -8.70
C GLU A 147 -29.15 -40.72 -7.47
N THR A 148 -30.14 -41.10 -6.76
CA THR A 148 -30.34 -42.50 -6.37
C THR A 148 -31.65 -42.60 -5.62
N SER A 149 -32.66 -42.72 -6.38
CA SER A 149 -33.85 -43.42 -5.93
C SER A 149 -34.19 -44.39 -7.03
N ASP A 150 -33.87 -45.58 -6.77
CA ASP A 150 -34.51 -46.78 -7.26
C ASP A 150 -33.53 -47.90 -6.98
N ASP A 151 -33.88 -48.95 -6.40
CA ASP A 151 -35.02 -49.81 -6.55
C ASP A 151 -34.87 -51.00 -5.62
N ASP A 152 -35.96 -51.40 -5.08
CA ASP A 152 -36.38 -52.79 -4.82
C ASP A 152 -35.77 -53.53 -3.67
#